data_14266bc153b664a547452fdde65a1302
#
_entry.id   14266bc153b664a547452fdde65a1302
#
_cell.length_a   1.000
_cell.length_b   1.000
_cell.length_c   1.000
_cell.angle_alpha   90.00
_cell.angle_beta   90.00
_cell.angle_gamma   90.00
#
_symmetry.space_group_name_H-M   'P 1'
#
loop_
_entity.id
_entity.type
_entity.pdbx_description
1 polymer ?
#
loop_
_entity_poly.entity_id
_entity_poly.type
_entity_poly.pdbx_seq_one_letter_code
_entity_poly.pdbx_strand_id
1 'polypeptide(L)'
;LNGTVTLTANYNETSVTLDTPTKAGYTCGYTDESTGAIKYTTSITVSDNKTIYVKCSPNTYTINFDTDGGTTVSSKTATYDSKIGTLTNPIKTGYNFAGWYLDTESITSESVYKYAKDITLKAKWTEATNTKYTVNYYLQTLDKKYDKVTESVVYTGTTNKTVDAALKTYEGFVTPSKQTVKILADGSAKVDYYYVRKELKVTFVNGDTKKEVTYLYGKENQAFTNNGFTKTGYTLTGYSNTSGGSKNYEVTSTVTGEFIDKNYPSKTLYVVFTANTYKIAFNNNGGSGTMDAITCTYDKDCTLTKNTFTKTGYTFAGWSKTSNGEIQYTNGSIVKNLLTSGSMTLYAKWTANTYTVSYNANGGSGTMNKTTCTYDTNCTLAANSFT
;
A
#
# COMPACT_ATOMS: atom_id res chain seq x y z
N LEU A 1 14.05 -56.92 -58.01
CA LEU A 1 13.84 -58.02 -59.01
C LEU A 1 15.18 -58.39 -59.57
N ASN A 2 15.69 -59.57 -59.23
CA ASN A 2 16.83 -60.22 -59.93
C ASN A 2 16.22 -61.28 -60.77
N GLY A 3 16.05 -61.06 -62.06
CA GLY A 3 15.53 -62.01 -62.99
C GLY A 3 16.32 -61.92 -64.30
N THR A 4 16.60 -63.09 -64.88
CA THR A 4 17.12 -63.23 -66.26
C THR A 4 15.95 -63.30 -67.20
N VAL A 5 15.91 -62.47 -68.22
CA VAL A 5 14.94 -62.59 -69.32
C VAL A 5 15.65 -63.16 -70.49
N THR A 6 15.21 -64.30 -70.98
CA THR A 6 15.76 -64.84 -72.24
C THR A 6 14.88 -64.26 -73.38
N LEU A 7 15.49 -63.54 -74.27
CA LEU A 7 14.84 -63.01 -75.45
C LEU A 7 15.18 -63.93 -76.65
N THR A 8 14.21 -64.29 -77.39
CA THR A 8 14.36 -65.04 -78.65
C THR A 8 14.12 -64.02 -79.79
N ALA A 9 15.14 -63.71 -80.58
CA ALA A 9 15.03 -62.91 -81.81
C ALA A 9 14.83 -63.84 -83.00
N ASN A 10 13.96 -63.46 -83.88
CA ASN A 10 13.83 -64.18 -85.15
C ASN A 10 14.94 -63.82 -86.03
N TYR A 11 15.34 -64.76 -86.91
CA TYR A 11 16.36 -64.52 -87.93
C TYR A 11 15.97 -63.33 -88.84
N ASN A 12 16.72 -62.27 -88.91
CA ASN A 12 16.52 -61.01 -89.57
C ASN A 12 15.88 -59.87 -88.71
N GLU A 13 15.58 -60.03 -87.40
CA GLU A 13 15.17 -58.92 -86.51
C GLU A 13 16.43 -58.27 -85.95
N THR A 14 16.62 -56.97 -86.20
CA THR A 14 17.75 -56.22 -85.69
C THR A 14 17.42 -55.47 -84.38
N SER A 15 16.10 -55.43 -83.98
CA SER A 15 15.66 -54.77 -82.79
C SER A 15 14.53 -55.59 -82.11
N VAL A 16 14.70 -55.89 -80.87
CA VAL A 16 13.70 -56.58 -80.04
C VAL A 16 13.12 -55.58 -79.10
N THR A 17 11.77 -55.49 -79.06
CA THR A 17 11.03 -54.68 -78.08
C THR A 17 11.06 -55.38 -76.74
N LEU A 18 11.30 -54.64 -75.69
CA LEU A 18 11.42 -55.10 -74.35
C LEU A 18 10.17 -54.60 -73.51
N ASP A 19 9.60 -55.48 -72.77
CA ASP A 19 8.59 -55.11 -71.77
C ASP A 19 9.29 -54.27 -70.66
N THR A 20 8.75 -53.09 -70.34
CA THR A 20 9.33 -52.27 -69.30
C THR A 20 9.08 -52.90 -67.91
N PRO A 21 10.18 -53.32 -67.19
CA PRO A 21 10.01 -53.82 -65.85
C PRO A 21 9.52 -52.71 -64.93
N THR A 22 8.57 -53.01 -64.06
CA THR A 22 7.95 -52.07 -63.11
C THR A 22 8.28 -52.44 -61.70
N LYS A 23 8.70 -51.47 -60.89
CA LYS A 23 8.81 -51.54 -59.43
C LYS A 23 8.48 -50.16 -58.85
N ALA A 24 7.50 -50.16 -57.98
CA ALA A 24 7.08 -48.89 -57.34
C ALA A 24 8.25 -48.19 -56.68
N GLY A 25 8.43 -46.91 -56.97
CA GLY A 25 9.52 -46.08 -56.45
C GLY A 25 10.88 -46.25 -57.19
N TYR A 26 10.92 -47.03 -58.23
CA TYR A 26 12.15 -47.26 -59.01
C TYR A 26 11.93 -46.98 -60.50
N THR A 27 12.96 -46.52 -61.12
CA THR A 27 13.10 -46.51 -62.57
C THR A 27 13.83 -47.80 -62.94
N CYS A 28 13.16 -48.68 -63.75
CA CYS A 28 13.67 -49.97 -64.13
C CYS A 28 13.99 -50.01 -65.62
N GLY A 29 14.92 -50.85 -66.03
CA GLY A 29 15.32 -51.17 -67.36
C GLY A 29 16.28 -52.36 -67.39
N TYR A 30 17.04 -52.50 -68.43
CA TYR A 30 17.94 -53.61 -68.66
C TYR A 30 19.39 -53.15 -68.80
N THR A 31 20.30 -54.01 -68.43
CA THR A 31 21.77 -53.79 -68.59
C THR A 31 22.43 -55.07 -69.09
N ASP A 32 23.60 -54.93 -69.76
CA ASP A 32 24.41 -56.06 -70.25
C ASP A 32 25.16 -56.76 -69.10
N GLU A 33 25.38 -56.07 -68.00
CA GLU A 33 26.12 -56.53 -66.83
C GLU A 33 25.28 -56.55 -65.57
N SER A 34 25.47 -57.53 -64.74
CA SER A 34 24.64 -57.68 -63.49
C SER A 34 24.80 -56.46 -62.55
N THR A 35 25.86 -55.71 -62.63
CA THR A 35 26.14 -54.54 -61.80
C THR A 35 26.10 -53.21 -62.55
N GLY A 36 25.85 -53.20 -63.87
CA GLY A 36 25.86 -52.03 -64.73
C GLY A 36 24.70 -51.06 -64.51
N ALA A 37 24.78 -49.84 -65.03
CA ALA A 37 23.67 -48.87 -65.06
C ALA A 37 22.64 -49.32 -66.12
N ILE A 38 21.39 -48.81 -66.00
CA ILE A 38 20.32 -49.08 -66.98
C ILE A 38 20.79 -48.58 -68.31
N LYS A 39 20.75 -49.47 -69.33
CA LYS A 39 21.21 -49.21 -70.70
C LYS A 39 20.06 -49.28 -71.70
N TYR A 40 19.13 -50.14 -71.49
CA TYR A 40 17.97 -50.35 -72.37
C TYR A 40 16.67 -50.19 -71.61
N THR A 41 15.71 -49.54 -72.23
CA THR A 41 14.38 -49.32 -71.54
C THR A 41 13.26 -49.89 -72.38
N THR A 42 13.25 -49.73 -73.69
CA THR A 42 12.13 -50.13 -74.58
C THR A 42 12.54 -51.09 -75.68
N SER A 43 13.81 -51.11 -76.09
CA SER A 43 14.29 -51.98 -77.14
C SER A 43 15.77 -52.25 -76.99
N ILE A 44 16.22 -53.33 -77.58
CA ILE A 44 17.65 -53.69 -77.74
C ILE A 44 17.93 -54.19 -79.13
N THR A 45 19.05 -53.77 -79.71
CA THR A 45 19.59 -54.33 -80.99
C THR A 45 20.39 -55.57 -80.65
N VAL A 46 20.09 -56.71 -81.27
CA VAL A 46 20.72 -57.97 -81.01
C VAL A 46 21.32 -58.52 -82.32
N SER A 47 22.62 -58.75 -82.33
CA SER A 47 23.36 -59.34 -83.42
C SER A 47 23.92 -60.73 -83.16
N ASP A 48 23.80 -61.17 -81.86
CA ASP A 48 24.29 -62.42 -81.32
C ASP A 48 23.55 -62.77 -80.05
N ASN A 49 23.79 -63.98 -79.49
CA ASN A 49 23.17 -64.37 -78.23
C ASN A 49 23.56 -63.42 -77.09
N LYS A 50 22.60 -62.86 -76.46
CA LYS A 50 22.82 -61.83 -75.40
C LYS A 50 21.99 -62.11 -74.16
N THR A 51 22.63 -62.04 -72.99
CA THR A 51 21.97 -62.06 -71.70
C THR A 51 21.82 -60.62 -71.19
N ILE A 52 20.64 -60.20 -70.83
CA ILE A 52 20.38 -58.90 -70.19
C ILE A 52 19.77 -59.11 -68.83
N TYR A 53 20.12 -58.17 -67.93
CA TYR A 53 19.69 -58.20 -66.52
C TYR A 53 18.71 -57.05 -66.26
N VAL A 54 17.64 -57.34 -65.50
CA VAL A 54 16.74 -56.28 -64.99
C VAL A 54 17.50 -55.47 -63.92
N LYS A 55 17.54 -54.17 -64.11
CA LYS A 55 18.10 -53.22 -63.16
C LYS A 55 17.05 -52.19 -62.80
N CYS A 56 16.91 -51.94 -61.52
CA CYS A 56 16.05 -50.91 -61.00
C CYS A 56 16.88 -49.95 -60.09
N SER A 57 16.86 -48.68 -60.42
CA SER A 57 17.47 -47.64 -59.61
C SER A 57 16.39 -46.88 -58.81
N PRO A 58 16.58 -46.66 -57.53
CA PRO A 58 15.59 -45.93 -56.73
C PRO A 58 15.45 -44.50 -57.27
N ASN A 59 14.18 -44.05 -57.36
CA ASN A 59 13.89 -42.67 -57.75
C ASN A 59 14.10 -41.72 -56.59
N THR A 60 14.31 -40.45 -56.91
CA THR A 60 14.34 -39.38 -55.94
C THR A 60 13.03 -38.63 -55.95
N TYR A 61 12.60 -38.22 -54.75
CA TYR A 61 11.39 -37.46 -54.55
C TYR A 61 11.66 -36.28 -53.64
N THR A 62 10.76 -35.29 -53.67
CA THR A 62 10.88 -34.07 -52.85
C THR A 62 10.10 -34.23 -51.57
N ILE A 63 10.76 -33.91 -50.47
CA ILE A 63 10.12 -33.65 -49.15
C ILE A 63 9.94 -32.15 -49.00
N ASN A 64 8.70 -31.70 -48.98
CA ASN A 64 8.34 -30.33 -48.63
C ASN A 64 8.06 -30.25 -47.14
N PHE A 65 8.17 -29.04 -46.53
CA PHE A 65 7.98 -28.83 -45.13
C PHE A 65 6.90 -27.76 -44.89
N ASP A 66 5.82 -28.14 -44.24
CA ASP A 66 4.84 -27.24 -43.65
C ASP A 66 5.26 -27.00 -42.20
N THR A 67 5.78 -25.81 -41.91
CA THR A 67 6.28 -25.45 -40.56
C THR A 67 5.18 -25.04 -39.59
N ASP A 68 3.93 -24.96 -40.04
CA ASP A 68 2.76 -24.60 -39.21
C ASP A 68 3.01 -23.31 -38.39
N GLY A 69 3.54 -22.28 -39.06
CA GLY A 69 3.86 -20.96 -38.48
C GLY A 69 5.23 -20.86 -37.81
N GLY A 70 6.11 -21.84 -37.97
CA GLY A 70 7.52 -21.75 -37.60
C GLY A 70 8.36 -21.13 -38.73
N THR A 71 9.68 -21.00 -38.52
CA THR A 71 10.64 -20.53 -39.53
C THR A 71 10.64 -21.45 -40.71
N THR A 72 10.76 -20.87 -41.93
CA THR A 72 10.78 -21.62 -43.19
C THR A 72 11.92 -22.65 -43.23
N VAL A 73 11.63 -23.85 -43.72
CA VAL A 73 12.58 -24.93 -43.99
C VAL A 73 12.53 -25.24 -45.48
N SER A 74 13.69 -25.23 -46.13
CA SER A 74 13.82 -25.56 -47.55
C SER A 74 13.48 -27.03 -47.79
N SER A 75 12.86 -27.35 -48.95
CA SER A 75 12.62 -28.71 -49.40
C SER A 75 13.90 -29.53 -49.47
N LYS A 76 13.77 -30.83 -49.33
CA LYS A 76 14.85 -31.81 -49.34
C LYS A 76 14.55 -32.94 -50.32
N THR A 77 15.57 -33.37 -51.05
CA THR A 77 15.48 -34.56 -51.89
C THR A 77 15.69 -35.84 -51.04
N ALA A 78 14.86 -36.84 -51.22
CA ALA A 78 14.99 -38.16 -50.63
C ALA A 78 15.00 -39.24 -51.69
N THR A 79 15.85 -40.25 -51.52
CA THR A 79 15.94 -41.41 -52.40
C THR A 79 15.03 -42.50 -51.85
N TYR A 80 14.21 -43.10 -52.75
CA TYR A 80 13.30 -44.16 -52.33
C TYR A 80 14.08 -45.37 -51.76
N ASP A 81 13.50 -45.97 -50.71
CA ASP A 81 14.09 -47.10 -49.97
C ASP A 81 15.39 -46.78 -49.21
N SER A 82 15.71 -45.52 -49.07
CA SER A 82 16.90 -45.03 -48.34
C SER A 82 16.47 -44.22 -47.10
N LYS A 83 17.36 -44.14 -46.12
CA LYS A 83 17.15 -43.25 -44.97
C LYS A 83 16.98 -41.80 -45.42
N ILE A 84 16.03 -41.08 -44.80
CA ILE A 84 15.77 -39.68 -45.13
C ILE A 84 16.96 -38.81 -44.75
N GLY A 85 17.67 -39.13 -43.66
CA GLY A 85 18.80 -38.34 -43.15
C GLY A 85 18.35 -37.06 -42.46
N THR A 86 19.29 -36.17 -42.14
CA THR A 86 19.08 -34.99 -41.31
C THR A 86 17.89 -34.14 -41.78
N LEU A 87 17.01 -33.83 -40.85
CA LEU A 87 15.88 -32.92 -41.01
C LEU A 87 16.15 -31.64 -40.17
N THR A 88 16.00 -30.47 -40.83
CA THR A 88 16.15 -29.19 -40.16
C THR A 88 14.93 -28.93 -39.26
N ASN A 89 15.17 -28.57 -38.01
CA ASN A 89 14.09 -28.19 -37.08
C ASN A 89 13.74 -26.71 -37.26
N PRO A 90 12.48 -26.35 -37.47
CA PRO A 90 12.03 -24.98 -37.49
C PRO A 90 11.97 -24.40 -36.08
N ILE A 91 11.88 -23.08 -35.95
CA ILE A 91 11.69 -22.36 -34.70
C ILE A 91 10.33 -21.66 -34.74
N LYS A 92 9.56 -21.78 -33.64
CA LYS A 92 8.28 -21.06 -33.46
C LYS A 92 8.29 -20.44 -32.07
N THR A 93 8.18 -19.10 -32.02
CA THR A 93 8.21 -18.35 -30.76
C THR A 93 7.14 -18.83 -29.81
N GLY A 94 7.51 -19.14 -28.57
CA GLY A 94 6.61 -19.65 -27.55
C GLY A 94 6.24 -21.11 -27.65
N TYR A 95 6.88 -21.87 -28.56
CA TYR A 95 6.62 -23.30 -28.76
C TYR A 95 7.92 -24.12 -28.84
N ASN A 96 7.85 -25.36 -28.42
CA ASN A 96 8.89 -26.35 -28.60
C ASN A 96 8.56 -27.23 -29.80
N PHE A 97 9.53 -27.47 -30.68
CA PHE A 97 9.37 -28.37 -31.80
C PHE A 97 9.23 -29.81 -31.31
N ALA A 98 8.12 -30.48 -31.68
CA ALA A 98 7.79 -31.84 -31.25
C ALA A 98 8.09 -32.90 -32.34
N GLY A 99 8.50 -32.46 -33.54
CA GLY A 99 8.90 -33.36 -34.62
C GLY A 99 8.17 -33.08 -35.94
N TRP A 100 8.67 -33.77 -37.00
CA TRP A 100 8.05 -33.79 -38.29
C TRP A 100 7.09 -34.98 -38.41
N TYR A 101 5.94 -34.77 -39.04
CA TYR A 101 4.91 -35.76 -39.20
C TYR A 101 4.36 -35.79 -40.61
N LEU A 102 4.10 -37.01 -41.12
CA LEU A 102 3.24 -37.25 -42.27
C LEU A 102 1.92 -37.81 -41.70
N ASP A 103 0.85 -37.08 -41.81
CA ASP A 103 -0.41 -37.38 -41.10
C ASP A 103 -0.20 -37.65 -39.59
N THR A 104 -0.25 -38.91 -39.17
CA THR A 104 -0.04 -39.35 -37.77
C THR A 104 1.36 -39.96 -37.53
N GLU A 105 2.08 -40.31 -38.62
CA GLU A 105 3.40 -40.95 -38.52
C GLU A 105 4.48 -39.93 -38.25
N SER A 106 5.31 -40.18 -37.20
CA SER A 106 6.49 -39.40 -36.90
C SER A 106 7.63 -39.76 -37.89
N ILE A 107 8.18 -38.78 -38.55
CA ILE A 107 9.27 -38.93 -39.53
C ILE A 107 10.53 -38.35 -38.91
N THR A 108 11.58 -39.19 -38.90
CA THR A 108 12.90 -38.83 -38.33
C THR A 108 13.99 -38.99 -39.39
N SER A 109 15.23 -38.63 -39.04
CA SER A 109 16.43 -38.86 -39.87
C SER A 109 16.62 -40.36 -40.21
N GLU A 110 16.19 -41.27 -39.37
CA GLU A 110 16.34 -42.71 -39.49
C GLU A 110 15.17 -43.37 -40.28
N SER A 111 14.11 -42.61 -40.52
CA SER A 111 12.96 -43.11 -41.29
C SER A 111 13.40 -43.41 -42.73
N VAL A 112 12.92 -44.56 -43.26
CA VAL A 112 13.16 -44.93 -44.66
C VAL A 112 12.09 -44.33 -45.55
N TYR A 113 12.49 -43.65 -46.65
CA TYR A 113 11.56 -43.05 -47.58
C TYR A 113 10.83 -44.11 -48.41
N LYS A 114 9.55 -44.35 -48.13
CA LYS A 114 8.75 -45.42 -48.75
C LYS A 114 7.69 -44.91 -49.72
N TYR A 115 7.66 -43.63 -49.98
CA TYR A 115 6.60 -42.97 -50.72
C TYR A 115 7.04 -42.78 -52.17
N ALA A 116 6.35 -43.43 -53.15
CA ALA A 116 6.64 -43.30 -54.57
C ALA A 116 6.04 -41.99 -55.15
N LYS A 117 6.10 -40.87 -54.40
CA LYS A 117 5.59 -39.52 -54.72
C LYS A 117 6.21 -38.51 -53.81
N ASP A 118 6.17 -37.23 -54.18
CA ASP A 118 6.52 -36.13 -53.30
C ASP A 118 5.58 -36.11 -52.08
N ILE A 119 6.13 -35.72 -50.92
CA ILE A 119 5.36 -35.60 -49.67
C ILE A 119 5.59 -34.25 -49.03
N THR A 120 4.64 -33.86 -48.16
CA THR A 120 4.81 -32.67 -47.28
C THR A 120 4.77 -33.14 -45.84
N LEU A 121 5.85 -32.91 -45.10
CA LEU A 121 5.93 -33.10 -43.64
C LEU A 121 5.40 -31.87 -42.93
N LYS A 122 4.54 -32.09 -41.94
CA LYS A 122 3.99 -31.04 -41.09
C LYS A 122 4.71 -31.02 -39.74
N ALA A 123 5.11 -29.83 -39.30
CA ALA A 123 5.66 -29.61 -37.95
C ALA A 123 4.59 -29.80 -36.90
N LYS A 124 4.89 -30.53 -35.81
CA LYS A 124 4.11 -30.49 -34.60
C LYS A 124 4.81 -29.70 -33.52
N TRP A 125 4.00 -29.01 -32.71
CA TRP A 125 4.46 -28.09 -31.70
C TRP A 125 3.83 -28.42 -30.34
N THR A 126 4.61 -28.21 -29.26
CA THR A 126 4.09 -28.18 -27.89
C THR A 126 4.27 -26.78 -27.34
N GLU A 127 3.33 -26.34 -26.51
CA GLU A 127 3.41 -25.03 -25.85
C GLU A 127 4.66 -24.97 -24.93
N ALA A 128 5.47 -23.93 -25.08
CA ALA A 128 6.63 -23.72 -24.21
C ALA A 128 6.16 -23.37 -22.80
N THR A 129 6.79 -23.94 -21.77
CA THR A 129 6.42 -23.75 -20.35
C THR A 129 7.16 -22.58 -19.69
N ASN A 130 8.10 -21.97 -20.40
CA ASN A 130 8.98 -20.90 -19.92
C ASN A 130 8.79 -19.58 -20.68
N THR A 131 7.64 -19.36 -21.29
CA THR A 131 7.32 -18.10 -21.98
C THR A 131 7.13 -16.98 -20.97
N LYS A 132 7.81 -15.87 -21.21
CA LYS A 132 7.85 -14.72 -20.30
C LYS A 132 6.54 -13.94 -20.27
N TYR A 133 6.24 -13.32 -19.12
CA TYR A 133 5.27 -12.25 -18.99
C TYR A 133 5.75 -11.27 -17.90
N THR A 134 5.30 -10.03 -17.94
CA THR A 134 5.75 -8.98 -17.03
C THR A 134 4.64 -8.57 -16.10
N VAL A 135 4.95 -8.39 -14.82
CA VAL A 135 4.06 -7.78 -13.83
C VAL A 135 4.70 -6.48 -13.35
N ASN A 136 4.00 -5.38 -13.53
CA ASN A 136 4.42 -4.07 -13.07
C ASN A 136 3.61 -3.68 -11.83
N TYR A 137 4.29 -3.08 -10.87
CA TYR A 137 3.71 -2.61 -9.61
C TYR A 137 3.88 -1.10 -9.54
N TYR A 138 2.75 -0.39 -9.38
CA TYR A 138 2.69 1.07 -9.29
C TYR A 138 2.21 1.47 -7.90
N LEU A 139 3.03 2.20 -7.14
CA LEU A 139 2.64 2.77 -5.86
C LEU A 139 2.21 4.22 -6.04
N GLN A 140 1.04 4.56 -5.52
CA GLN A 140 0.50 5.91 -5.61
C GLN A 140 1.40 6.92 -4.89
N THR A 141 1.74 8.01 -5.56
CA THR A 141 2.51 9.13 -4.99
C THR A 141 1.71 9.90 -3.93
N LEU A 142 2.36 10.85 -3.24
CA LEU A 142 1.67 11.75 -2.31
C LEU A 142 0.63 12.64 -3.01
N ASP A 143 0.84 12.93 -4.30
CA ASP A 143 -0.10 13.70 -5.14
C ASP A 143 -1.19 12.84 -5.79
N LYS A 144 -1.35 11.60 -5.31
CA LYS A 144 -2.36 10.64 -5.77
C LYS A 144 -2.21 10.20 -7.23
N LYS A 145 -0.98 10.23 -7.78
CA LYS A 145 -0.66 9.83 -9.15
C LYS A 145 0.14 8.52 -9.18
N TYR A 146 0.30 7.95 -10.38
CA TYR A 146 1.11 6.76 -10.68
C TYR A 146 2.12 7.12 -11.78
N ASP A 147 3.10 7.95 -11.45
CA ASP A 147 3.98 8.58 -12.44
C ASP A 147 5.00 7.60 -13.04
N LYS A 148 5.36 6.56 -12.32
CA LYS A 148 6.34 5.56 -12.77
C LYS A 148 6.08 4.18 -12.20
N VAL A 149 6.57 3.16 -12.89
CA VAL A 149 6.66 1.79 -12.37
C VAL A 149 7.58 1.80 -11.15
N THR A 150 7.08 1.35 -10.01
CA THR A 150 7.88 1.21 -8.79
C THR A 150 8.76 -0.03 -8.87
N GLU A 151 8.19 -1.12 -9.37
CA GLU A 151 8.87 -2.40 -9.55
C GLU A 151 8.30 -3.12 -10.77
N SER A 152 9.17 -3.76 -11.56
CA SER A 152 8.79 -4.57 -12.71
C SER A 152 9.46 -5.94 -12.58
N VAL A 153 8.68 -7.01 -12.62
CA VAL A 153 9.18 -8.38 -12.46
C VAL A 153 8.74 -9.24 -13.64
N VAL A 154 9.69 -9.99 -14.18
CA VAL A 154 9.44 -10.95 -15.26
C VAL A 154 9.22 -12.33 -14.64
N TYR A 155 8.10 -12.94 -14.99
CA TYR A 155 7.73 -14.30 -14.65
C TYR A 155 7.67 -15.17 -15.90
N THR A 156 7.49 -16.47 -15.72
CA THR A 156 7.31 -17.41 -16.83
C THR A 156 6.04 -18.23 -16.64
N GLY A 157 5.47 -18.65 -17.77
CA GLY A 157 4.29 -19.51 -17.78
C GLY A 157 4.20 -20.29 -19.09
N THR A 158 3.23 -21.18 -19.18
CA THR A 158 2.98 -21.95 -20.39
C THR A 158 2.22 -21.10 -21.42
N THR A 159 2.73 -21.05 -22.63
CA THR A 159 2.10 -20.35 -23.77
C THR A 159 0.62 -20.69 -23.86
N ASN A 160 -0.22 -19.71 -24.20
CA ASN A 160 -1.68 -19.76 -24.30
C ASN A 160 -2.45 -20.08 -23.03
N LYS A 161 -1.78 -20.45 -21.92
CA LYS A 161 -2.46 -20.67 -20.66
C LYS A 161 -2.71 -19.33 -19.95
N THR A 162 -3.79 -19.28 -19.18
CA THR A 162 -4.06 -18.17 -18.26
C THR A 162 -3.56 -18.58 -16.89
N VAL A 163 -2.80 -17.69 -16.27
CA VAL A 163 -2.23 -17.85 -14.93
C VAL A 163 -2.63 -16.68 -14.04
N ASP A 164 -2.62 -16.91 -12.74
CA ASP A 164 -2.73 -15.83 -11.77
C ASP A 164 -1.45 -14.99 -11.78
N ALA A 165 -1.57 -13.69 -12.00
CA ALA A 165 -0.43 -12.78 -11.90
C ALA A 165 0.02 -12.66 -10.44
N ALA A 166 1.33 -12.65 -10.22
CA ALA A 166 1.89 -12.55 -8.88
C ALA A 166 1.47 -11.23 -8.22
N LEU A 167 0.82 -11.33 -7.06
CA LEU A 167 0.37 -10.20 -6.28
C LEU A 167 1.33 -10.00 -5.10
N LYS A 168 1.75 -8.77 -4.86
CA LYS A 168 2.58 -8.35 -3.73
C LYS A 168 1.78 -7.53 -2.73
N THR A 169 2.32 -7.36 -1.53
CA THR A 169 1.82 -6.42 -0.53
C THR A 169 2.88 -5.35 -0.28
N TYR A 170 2.45 -4.11 -0.10
CA TYR A 170 3.32 -3.00 0.25
C TYR A 170 2.76 -2.29 1.48
N GLU A 171 3.63 -2.08 2.47
CA GLU A 171 3.28 -1.36 3.69
C GLU A 171 2.79 0.06 3.37
N GLY A 172 1.69 0.48 4.00
CA GLY A 172 1.08 1.80 3.74
C GLY A 172 0.24 1.88 2.47
N PHE A 173 0.02 0.77 1.78
CA PHE A 173 -0.80 0.74 0.58
C PHE A 173 -1.90 -0.32 0.68
N VAL A 174 -2.98 -0.07 -0.04
CA VAL A 174 -4.08 -1.01 -0.20
C VAL A 174 -3.71 -1.99 -1.31
N THR A 175 -3.70 -3.29 -0.98
CA THR A 175 -3.45 -4.35 -1.96
C THR A 175 -4.63 -4.43 -2.94
N PRO A 176 -4.40 -4.31 -4.27
CA PRO A 176 -5.46 -4.42 -5.25
C PRO A 176 -5.99 -5.85 -5.37
N SER A 177 -7.08 -6.02 -6.09
CA SER A 177 -7.61 -7.35 -6.40
C SER A 177 -6.66 -8.13 -7.30
N LYS A 178 -6.60 -9.44 -7.10
CA LYS A 178 -5.81 -10.37 -7.92
C LYS A 178 -6.29 -10.34 -9.36
N GLN A 179 -5.35 -10.35 -10.31
CA GLN A 179 -5.59 -10.37 -11.75
C GLN A 179 -5.01 -11.64 -12.37
N THR A 180 -5.55 -12.01 -13.53
CA THR A 180 -5.04 -13.10 -14.34
C THR A 180 -4.45 -12.58 -15.63
N VAL A 181 -3.53 -13.34 -16.23
CA VAL A 181 -2.91 -13.01 -17.50
C VAL A 181 -2.83 -14.23 -18.39
N LYS A 182 -3.21 -14.07 -19.67
CA LYS A 182 -2.97 -15.08 -20.71
C LYS A 182 -1.54 -14.90 -21.24
N ILE A 183 -0.77 -15.98 -21.21
CA ILE A 183 0.61 -15.99 -21.68
C ILE A 183 0.62 -15.95 -23.20
N LEU A 184 1.15 -14.85 -23.75
CA LEU A 184 1.31 -14.68 -25.21
C LEU A 184 2.62 -15.32 -25.68
N ALA A 185 2.58 -15.96 -26.83
CA ALA A 185 3.72 -16.70 -27.37
C ALA A 185 4.99 -15.84 -27.55
N ASP A 186 4.82 -14.57 -27.84
CA ASP A 186 5.92 -13.59 -28.03
C ASP A 186 6.52 -13.06 -26.70
N GLY A 187 5.95 -13.43 -25.57
CA GLY A 187 6.40 -12.96 -24.25
C GLY A 187 6.00 -11.53 -23.92
N SER A 188 5.12 -10.89 -24.70
CA SER A 188 4.71 -9.50 -24.53
C SER A 188 3.62 -9.28 -23.47
N ALA A 189 3.04 -10.35 -22.91
CA ALA A 189 1.96 -10.26 -21.94
C ALA A 189 2.37 -9.47 -20.71
N LYS A 190 1.48 -8.56 -20.25
CA LYS A 190 1.73 -7.68 -19.09
C LYS A 190 0.51 -7.61 -18.19
N VAL A 191 0.78 -7.37 -16.90
CA VAL A 191 -0.22 -7.01 -15.88
C VAL A 191 0.31 -5.83 -15.10
N ASP A 192 -0.55 -4.84 -14.86
CA ASP A 192 -0.23 -3.66 -14.08
C ASP A 192 -1.09 -3.66 -12.80
N TYR A 193 -0.45 -3.66 -11.64
CA TYR A 193 -1.08 -3.50 -10.34
C TYR A 193 -0.89 -2.08 -9.82
N TYR A 194 -1.99 -1.42 -9.47
CA TYR A 194 -2.02 -0.07 -8.93
C TYR A 194 -2.38 -0.11 -7.44
N TYR A 195 -1.46 0.31 -6.60
CA TYR A 195 -1.57 0.30 -5.15
C TYR A 195 -1.94 1.69 -4.65
N VAL A 196 -3.15 1.83 -4.12
CA VAL A 196 -3.63 3.10 -3.54
C VAL A 196 -2.95 3.31 -2.19
N ARG A 197 -2.42 4.50 -1.95
CA ARG A 197 -1.83 4.91 -0.68
C ARG A 197 -2.91 4.99 0.40
N LYS A 198 -2.67 4.45 1.58
CA LYS A 198 -3.60 4.50 2.70
C LYS A 198 -3.81 5.93 3.19
N GLU A 199 -5.07 6.30 3.37
CA GLU A 199 -5.51 7.54 4.00
C GLU A 199 -6.30 7.19 5.25
N LEU A 200 -5.82 7.62 6.43
CA LEU A 200 -6.52 7.45 7.68
C LEU A 200 -7.42 8.65 7.96
N LYS A 201 -8.71 8.44 8.07
CA LYS A 201 -9.67 9.43 8.49
C LYS A 201 -9.83 9.40 10.01
N VAL A 202 -9.36 10.43 10.71
CA VAL A 202 -9.53 10.56 12.15
C VAL A 202 -10.68 11.50 12.45
N THR A 203 -11.68 11.01 13.18
CA THR A 203 -12.80 11.80 13.69
C THR A 203 -12.51 12.17 15.15
N PHE A 204 -12.30 13.46 15.40
CA PHE A 204 -12.15 14.02 16.75
C PHE A 204 -13.52 14.40 17.30
N VAL A 205 -13.84 13.99 18.53
CA VAL A 205 -15.17 14.12 19.15
C VAL A 205 -15.08 14.85 20.49
N ASN A 206 -15.93 15.89 20.66
CA ASN A 206 -16.17 16.60 21.92
C ASN A 206 -17.68 16.77 22.12
N GLY A 207 -18.28 15.87 22.88
CA GLY A 207 -19.75 15.78 22.96
C GLY A 207 -20.35 15.53 21.58
N ASP A 208 -21.28 16.40 21.17
CA ASP A 208 -21.94 16.32 19.85
C ASP A 208 -21.08 16.90 18.71
N THR A 209 -20.05 17.66 19.05
CA THR A 209 -19.16 18.29 18.04
C THR A 209 -18.15 17.27 17.52
N LYS A 210 -18.10 17.13 16.19
CA LYS A 210 -17.15 16.25 15.48
C LYS A 210 -16.36 17.05 14.47
N LYS A 211 -15.07 16.72 14.35
CA LYS A 211 -14.17 17.25 13.32
C LYS A 211 -13.36 16.12 12.72
N GLU A 212 -13.20 16.14 11.42
CA GLU A 212 -12.50 15.10 10.68
C GLU A 212 -11.23 15.65 10.06
N VAL A 213 -10.16 14.88 10.18
CA VAL A 213 -8.85 15.16 9.57
C VAL A 213 -8.36 13.88 8.91
N THR A 214 -7.86 14.02 7.68
CA THR A 214 -7.27 12.90 6.93
C THR A 214 -5.76 12.97 7.00
N TYR A 215 -5.14 11.85 7.33
CA TYR A 215 -3.70 11.66 7.41
C TYR A 215 -3.26 10.67 6.34
N LEU A 216 -2.20 11.01 5.62
CA LEU A 216 -1.73 10.27 4.45
C LEU A 216 -0.46 9.49 4.81
N TYR A 217 -0.42 8.19 4.54
CA TYR A 217 0.76 7.37 4.80
C TYR A 217 2.01 7.91 4.08
N GLY A 218 3.14 7.97 4.79
CA GLY A 218 4.41 8.45 4.23
C GLY A 218 4.51 9.95 3.97
N LYS A 219 3.49 10.75 4.33
CA LYS A 219 3.58 12.21 4.35
C LYS A 219 4.23 12.65 5.65
N GLU A 220 5.29 13.46 5.57
CA GLU A 220 6.00 13.99 6.72
C GLU A 220 5.24 15.11 7.44
N ASN A 221 5.66 15.43 8.67
CA ASN A 221 5.17 16.54 9.48
C ASN A 221 3.64 16.53 9.72
N GLN A 222 3.04 15.36 9.78
CA GLN A 222 1.64 15.19 10.18
C GLN A 222 1.59 14.99 11.70
N ALA A 223 0.79 15.81 12.37
CA ALA A 223 0.56 15.68 13.81
C ALA A 223 -0.90 15.96 14.13
N PHE A 224 -1.35 15.52 15.30
CA PHE A 224 -2.60 15.98 15.85
C PHE A 224 -2.52 17.48 16.14
N THR A 225 -3.63 18.17 16.05
CA THR A 225 -3.76 19.59 16.37
C THR A 225 -4.94 19.80 17.30
N ASN A 226 -5.13 21.01 17.84
CA ASN A 226 -6.30 21.26 18.69
C ASN A 226 -7.63 21.26 17.93
N ASN A 227 -7.58 21.25 16.58
CA ASN A 227 -8.75 21.23 15.70
C ASN A 227 -9.82 22.28 16.05
N GLY A 228 -9.43 23.38 16.76
CA GLY A 228 -10.30 24.45 17.19
C GLY A 228 -11.30 24.04 18.27
N PHE A 229 -11.09 22.96 19.03
CA PHE A 229 -11.86 22.68 20.22
C PHE A 229 -11.44 23.57 21.37
N THR A 230 -12.43 24.19 22.03
CA THR A 230 -12.22 25.06 23.19
C THR A 230 -13.23 24.71 24.29
N LYS A 231 -12.84 24.93 25.54
CA LYS A 231 -13.69 24.83 26.72
C LYS A 231 -13.24 25.87 27.74
N THR A 232 -14.17 26.75 28.17
CA THR A 232 -13.88 27.83 29.11
C THR A 232 -13.26 27.27 30.40
N GLY A 233 -12.12 27.85 30.82
CA GLY A 233 -11.40 27.44 32.02
C GLY A 233 -10.63 26.11 31.89
N TYR A 234 -10.49 25.58 30.70
CA TYR A 234 -9.77 24.34 30.41
C TYR A 234 -8.78 24.50 29.26
N THR A 235 -7.74 23.72 29.29
CA THR A 235 -6.79 23.57 28.19
C THR A 235 -6.96 22.19 27.56
N LEU A 236 -7.05 22.13 26.23
CA LEU A 236 -6.98 20.88 25.49
C LEU A 236 -5.58 20.29 25.63
N THR A 237 -5.45 19.13 26.26
CA THR A 237 -4.15 18.49 26.52
C THR A 237 -3.88 17.26 25.66
N GLY A 238 -4.90 16.71 24.99
CA GLY A 238 -4.71 15.57 24.12
C GLY A 238 -6.00 14.86 23.74
N TYR A 239 -5.86 13.60 23.36
CA TYR A 239 -6.93 12.77 22.87
C TYR A 239 -6.95 11.39 23.54
N SER A 240 -8.14 10.82 23.69
CA SER A 240 -8.39 9.48 24.24
C SER A 240 -8.98 8.54 23.16
N ASN A 241 -8.74 7.26 23.33
CA ASN A 241 -9.38 6.22 22.52
C ASN A 241 -10.86 5.99 22.91
N THR A 242 -11.27 6.44 24.09
CA THR A 242 -12.63 6.26 24.61
C THR A 242 -13.20 7.56 25.14
N SER A 243 -14.52 7.73 25.04
CA SER A 243 -15.21 8.90 25.59
C SER A 243 -15.03 8.98 27.10
N GLY A 244 -14.59 10.15 27.61
CA GLY A 244 -14.29 10.35 29.03
C GLY A 244 -13.06 9.58 29.55
N GLY A 245 -12.31 8.91 28.68
CA GLY A 245 -11.13 8.14 29.05
C GLY A 245 -9.90 9.00 29.33
N SER A 246 -8.86 8.35 29.86
CA SER A 246 -7.56 8.98 30.07
C SER A 246 -6.88 9.33 28.75
N LYS A 247 -6.02 10.35 28.77
CA LYS A 247 -5.24 10.78 27.60
C LYS A 247 -4.31 9.67 27.10
N ASN A 248 -4.45 9.32 25.82
CA ASN A 248 -3.59 8.36 25.12
C ASN A 248 -2.59 9.06 24.18
N TYR A 249 -2.96 10.22 23.67
CA TYR A 249 -2.16 10.98 22.70
C TYR A 249 -2.09 12.45 23.11
N GLU A 250 -0.92 13.06 22.97
CA GLU A 250 -0.75 14.51 23.13
C GLU A 250 -1.40 15.26 21.95
N VAL A 251 -1.75 16.51 22.16
CA VAL A 251 -2.34 17.35 21.11
C VAL A 251 -1.39 17.53 19.90
N THR A 252 -0.09 17.38 20.14
CA THR A 252 0.97 17.52 19.13
C THR A 252 1.61 16.19 18.74
N SER A 253 1.01 15.03 19.14
CA SER A 253 1.55 13.73 18.78
C SER A 253 1.68 13.57 17.27
N THR A 254 2.85 13.12 16.82
CA THR A 254 3.12 12.82 15.41
C THR A 254 2.28 11.64 14.94
N VAL A 255 1.69 11.78 13.76
CA VAL A 255 0.96 10.70 13.09
C VAL A 255 1.92 9.93 12.22
N THR A 256 2.34 8.76 12.70
CA THR A 256 3.29 7.88 12.02
C THR A 256 2.61 6.97 10.99
N GLY A 257 3.41 6.37 10.10
CA GLY A 257 2.93 5.32 9.18
C GLY A 257 2.32 4.13 9.92
N GLU A 258 2.97 3.66 11.00
CA GLU A 258 2.45 2.59 11.86
C GLU A 258 1.07 2.94 12.46
N PHE A 259 0.91 4.19 12.94
CA PHE A 259 -0.39 4.63 13.44
C PHE A 259 -1.47 4.56 12.36
N ILE A 260 -1.14 4.97 11.12
CA ILE A 260 -2.05 4.92 9.98
C ILE A 260 -2.40 3.46 9.64
N ASP A 261 -1.42 2.59 9.50
CA ASP A 261 -1.64 1.18 9.15
C ASP A 261 -2.51 0.44 10.16
N LYS A 262 -2.23 0.66 11.45
CA LYS A 262 -2.97 0.04 12.56
C LYS A 262 -4.43 0.50 12.65
N ASN A 263 -4.74 1.74 12.26
CA ASN A 263 -6.06 2.34 12.45
C ASN A 263 -6.83 2.55 11.14
N TYR A 264 -6.27 2.18 10.00
CA TYR A 264 -6.92 2.27 8.69
C TYR A 264 -8.22 1.44 8.62
N PRO A 265 -9.29 1.90 7.97
CA PRO A 265 -9.40 3.16 7.23
C PRO A 265 -9.82 4.37 8.08
N SER A 266 -10.28 4.17 9.30
CA SER A 266 -10.78 5.26 10.14
C SER A 266 -10.55 5.02 11.63
N LYS A 267 -10.39 6.11 12.38
CA LYS A 267 -10.22 6.12 13.82
C LYS A 267 -11.04 7.24 14.45
N THR A 268 -11.70 6.95 15.56
CA THR A 268 -12.33 7.99 16.42
C THR A 268 -11.45 8.25 17.61
N LEU A 269 -11.23 9.54 17.92
CA LEU A 269 -10.52 10.01 19.08
C LEU A 269 -11.40 11.04 19.83
N TYR A 270 -11.35 10.99 21.14
CA TYR A 270 -12.13 11.85 22.03
C TYR A 270 -11.22 12.90 22.66
N VAL A 271 -11.71 14.14 22.70
CA VAL A 271 -10.98 15.29 23.22
C VAL A 271 -10.79 15.15 24.75
N VAL A 272 -9.57 15.43 25.23
CA VAL A 272 -9.25 15.46 26.65
C VAL A 272 -8.88 16.86 27.07
N PHE A 273 -9.68 17.47 27.93
CA PHE A 273 -9.43 18.75 28.54
C PHE A 273 -8.92 18.61 29.97
N THR A 274 -7.97 19.45 30.34
CA THR A 274 -7.50 19.59 31.72
C THR A 274 -7.92 20.96 32.25
N ALA A 275 -8.52 21.01 33.44
CA ALA A 275 -8.91 22.25 34.10
C ALA A 275 -7.68 23.12 34.37
N ASN A 276 -7.77 24.39 34.02
CA ASN A 276 -6.73 25.37 34.28
C ASN A 276 -6.61 25.66 35.78
N THR A 277 -5.45 26.11 36.20
CA THR A 277 -5.22 26.66 37.53
C THR A 277 -5.06 28.19 37.46
N TYR A 278 -5.45 28.86 38.53
CA TYR A 278 -5.24 30.28 38.69
C TYR A 278 -4.74 30.58 40.10
N LYS A 279 -4.01 31.69 40.30
CA LYS A 279 -3.47 32.10 41.59
C LYS A 279 -4.28 33.25 42.20
N ILE A 280 -4.45 33.22 43.50
CA ILE A 280 -5.01 34.31 44.30
C ILE A 280 -3.92 34.77 45.27
N ALA A 281 -3.43 35.99 45.09
CA ALA A 281 -2.54 36.65 46.00
C ALA A 281 -3.34 37.50 46.99
N PHE A 282 -2.79 37.75 48.17
CA PHE A 282 -3.41 38.56 49.21
C PHE A 282 -2.59 39.81 49.48
N ASN A 283 -3.25 40.96 49.55
CA ASN A 283 -2.64 42.26 49.86
C ASN A 283 -3.20 42.80 51.18
N ASN A 284 -2.33 43.19 52.08
CA ASN A 284 -2.71 43.65 53.42
C ASN A 284 -3.46 45.00 53.44
N ASN A 285 -3.46 45.73 52.31
CA ASN A 285 -4.17 47.00 52.09
C ASN A 285 -4.01 47.98 53.24
N GLY A 286 -2.73 48.31 53.52
CA GLY A 286 -2.35 49.24 54.62
C GLY A 286 -2.27 48.59 55.99
N GLY A 287 -2.37 47.29 56.12
CA GLY A 287 -2.03 46.49 57.30
C GLY A 287 -0.55 46.06 57.29
N SER A 288 -0.24 45.11 58.15
CA SER A 288 1.10 44.49 58.30
C SER A 288 1.02 42.99 58.20
N GLY A 289 2.16 42.34 57.86
CA GLY A 289 2.25 40.87 57.71
C GLY A 289 2.31 40.44 56.26
N THR A 290 2.49 39.15 56.03
CA THR A 290 2.54 38.49 54.72
C THR A 290 1.59 37.29 54.68
N MET A 291 1.08 36.99 53.55
CA MET A 291 0.33 35.78 53.25
C MET A 291 0.76 35.20 51.89
N ASP A 292 0.90 33.89 51.85
CA ASP A 292 1.21 33.18 50.60
C ASP A 292 0.02 33.17 49.64
N ALA A 293 0.29 33.25 48.35
CA ALA A 293 -0.74 33.08 47.37
C ALA A 293 -1.22 31.60 47.31
N ILE A 294 -2.50 31.40 47.06
CA ILE A 294 -3.08 30.10 46.88
C ILE A 294 -3.26 29.82 45.39
N THR A 295 -3.24 28.51 45.05
CA THR A 295 -3.56 28.03 43.68
C THR A 295 -4.90 27.33 43.70
N CYS A 296 -5.82 27.80 42.87
CA CYS A 296 -7.16 27.24 42.70
C CYS A 296 -7.24 26.55 41.35
N THR A 297 -8.05 25.49 41.25
CA THR A 297 -8.33 24.79 39.98
C THR A 297 -9.75 25.17 39.52
N TYR A 298 -9.89 25.46 38.21
CA TYR A 298 -11.19 25.78 37.63
C TYR A 298 -12.19 24.60 37.85
N ASP A 299 -13.45 24.92 38.09
CA ASP A 299 -14.55 24.01 38.42
C ASP A 299 -14.36 23.22 39.74
N LYS A 300 -13.33 23.53 40.54
CA LYS A 300 -13.17 22.99 41.88
C LYS A 300 -13.36 24.09 42.93
N ASP A 301 -13.90 23.72 44.06
CA ASP A 301 -14.02 24.58 45.22
C ASP A 301 -12.62 24.92 45.75
N CYS A 302 -12.38 26.19 46.07
CA CYS A 302 -11.14 26.72 46.58
C CYS A 302 -11.41 27.54 47.83
N THR A 303 -10.83 27.13 48.96
CA THR A 303 -10.98 27.85 50.22
C THR A 303 -9.96 28.96 50.33
N LEU A 304 -10.39 30.21 50.50
CA LEU A 304 -9.52 31.31 50.77
C LEU A 304 -8.80 31.12 52.10
N THR A 305 -7.48 31.41 52.12
CA THR A 305 -6.69 31.37 53.35
C THR A 305 -7.27 32.39 54.36
N LYS A 306 -7.46 31.96 55.59
CA LYS A 306 -7.88 32.87 56.65
C LYS A 306 -6.85 33.98 56.83
N ASN A 307 -7.33 35.22 57.00
CA ASN A 307 -6.52 36.40 57.19
C ASN A 307 -5.55 36.27 58.36
N THR A 308 -4.26 36.53 58.12
CA THR A 308 -3.20 36.67 59.12
C THR A 308 -2.62 38.08 59.18
N PHE A 309 -3.06 38.99 58.32
CA PHE A 309 -2.66 40.40 58.40
C PHE A 309 -3.27 41.04 59.60
N THR A 310 -2.58 42.04 60.12
CA THR A 310 -3.01 42.89 61.23
C THR A 310 -3.01 44.35 60.82
N LYS A 311 -3.90 45.15 61.45
CA LYS A 311 -3.86 46.62 61.32
C LYS A 311 -4.21 47.24 62.64
N THR A 312 -3.30 48.01 63.19
CA THR A 312 -3.48 48.65 64.50
C THR A 312 -4.77 49.48 64.50
N GLY A 313 -5.63 49.25 65.52
CA GLY A 313 -6.90 49.97 65.66
C GLY A 313 -8.01 49.53 64.70
N TYR A 314 -7.81 48.46 63.95
CA TYR A 314 -8.81 47.97 63.01
C TYR A 314 -9.02 46.44 63.17
N THR A 315 -10.18 46.02 62.77
CA THR A 315 -10.56 44.61 62.68
C THR A 315 -10.74 44.23 61.21
N PHE A 316 -10.22 43.06 60.82
CA PHE A 316 -10.39 42.54 59.45
C PHE A 316 -11.90 42.26 59.19
N ALA A 317 -12.40 42.85 58.09
CA ALA A 317 -13.81 42.76 57.72
C ALA A 317 -14.10 41.76 56.56
N GLY A 318 -13.07 41.54 55.68
CA GLY A 318 -13.23 40.67 54.51
C GLY A 318 -12.25 41.03 53.40
N TRP A 319 -12.45 40.40 52.24
CA TRP A 319 -11.66 40.55 51.04
C TRP A 319 -12.40 41.31 49.94
N SER A 320 -11.69 42.13 49.20
CA SER A 320 -12.18 42.83 48.01
C SER A 320 -11.28 42.58 46.82
N LYS A 321 -11.84 42.64 45.60
CA LYS A 321 -11.05 42.55 44.33
C LYS A 321 -10.24 43.79 44.03
N THR A 322 -10.53 44.93 44.67
CA THR A 322 -9.80 46.20 44.54
C THR A 322 -9.53 46.80 45.90
N SER A 323 -8.49 47.61 46.02
CA SER A 323 -8.08 48.25 47.28
C SER A 323 -9.20 49.06 47.97
N ASN A 324 -10.04 49.74 47.16
CA ASN A 324 -11.11 50.60 47.66
C ASN A 324 -12.52 50.02 47.45
N GLY A 325 -12.64 48.78 46.87
CA GLY A 325 -13.93 48.15 46.58
C GLY A 325 -14.65 47.65 47.81
N GLU A 326 -15.93 47.24 47.62
CA GLU A 326 -16.74 46.61 48.63
C GLU A 326 -16.24 45.19 48.96
N ILE A 327 -16.60 44.71 50.13
CA ILE A 327 -16.31 43.34 50.59
C ILE A 327 -17.11 42.38 49.74
N GLN A 328 -16.38 41.46 49.09
CA GLN A 328 -16.95 40.43 48.20
C GLN A 328 -16.81 39.04 48.78
N TYR A 329 -15.81 38.85 49.61
CA TYR A 329 -15.57 37.51 50.23
C TYR A 329 -15.29 37.65 51.71
N THR A 330 -15.89 36.77 52.52
CA THR A 330 -15.63 36.66 53.93
C THR A 330 -14.36 35.90 54.24
N ASN A 331 -13.91 35.98 55.50
CA ASN A 331 -12.70 35.30 55.97
C ASN A 331 -12.83 33.77 55.84
N GLY A 332 -11.96 33.12 55.01
CA GLY A 332 -11.99 31.68 54.84
C GLY A 332 -13.14 31.17 53.96
N SER A 333 -13.78 32.05 53.17
CA SER A 333 -14.89 31.64 52.29
C SER A 333 -14.40 30.71 51.16
N ILE A 334 -15.31 29.84 50.72
CA ILE A 334 -15.13 28.98 49.56
C ILE A 334 -15.47 29.78 48.28
N VAL A 335 -14.59 29.77 47.32
CA VAL A 335 -14.75 30.45 46.01
C VAL A 335 -14.62 29.44 44.88
N LYS A 336 -15.19 29.76 43.72
CA LYS A 336 -15.12 28.92 42.54
C LYS A 336 -15.07 29.78 41.28
N ASN A 337 -14.20 29.41 40.31
CA ASN A 337 -14.15 30.01 38.99
C ASN A 337 -13.98 31.53 38.96
N LEU A 338 -13.14 32.07 39.87
CA LEU A 338 -12.86 33.51 39.88
C LEU A 338 -12.11 34.01 38.66
N LEU A 339 -11.26 33.13 38.07
CA LEU A 339 -10.56 33.34 36.81
C LEU A 339 -10.56 32.04 35.99
N THR A 340 -10.41 32.17 34.70
CA THR A 340 -10.21 31.03 33.80
C THR A 340 -8.75 30.55 33.74
N SER A 341 -7.79 31.45 34.10
CA SER A 341 -6.34 31.21 34.23
C SER A 341 -5.66 32.45 34.75
N GLY A 342 -4.34 32.43 34.98
CA GLY A 342 -3.57 33.58 35.39
C GLY A 342 -3.61 33.85 36.89
N SER A 343 -3.65 35.13 37.32
CA SER A 343 -3.62 35.51 38.75
C SER A 343 -4.47 36.76 39.03
N MET A 344 -4.93 36.84 40.25
CA MET A 344 -5.58 38.03 40.82
C MET A 344 -5.09 38.30 42.22
N THR A 345 -5.38 39.51 42.70
CA THR A 345 -5.07 39.92 44.09
C THR A 345 -6.37 40.26 44.82
N LEU A 346 -6.53 39.73 46.02
CA LEU A 346 -7.54 40.14 46.96
C LEU A 346 -6.96 41.08 48.02
N TYR A 347 -7.65 42.15 48.28
CA TYR A 347 -7.23 43.23 49.17
C TYR A 347 -8.01 43.09 50.49
N ALA A 348 -7.30 43.12 51.62
CA ALA A 348 -7.90 43.15 52.93
C ALA A 348 -8.78 44.42 53.12
N LYS A 349 -9.95 44.23 53.67
CA LYS A 349 -10.83 45.32 54.09
C LYS A 349 -10.85 45.40 55.59
N TRP A 350 -10.77 46.58 56.12
CA TRP A 350 -10.61 46.88 57.53
C TRP A 350 -11.75 47.74 58.04
N THR A 351 -12.29 47.40 59.23
CA THR A 351 -13.26 48.21 59.96
C THR A 351 -12.57 48.80 61.18
N ALA A 352 -12.62 50.12 61.33
CA ALA A 352 -12.06 50.79 62.46
C ALA A 352 -12.72 50.33 63.76
N ASN A 353 -11.93 50.04 64.76
CA ASN A 353 -12.44 49.63 66.04
C ASN A 353 -13.08 50.81 66.79
N THR A 354 -14.07 50.52 67.60
CA THR A 354 -14.68 51.53 68.50
C THR A 354 -14.22 51.31 69.93
N TYR A 355 -14.03 52.42 70.61
CA TYR A 355 -13.61 52.47 71.98
C TYR A 355 -14.63 53.28 72.74
N THR A 356 -14.80 52.94 74.03
CA THR A 356 -15.69 53.64 74.92
C THR A 356 -14.90 54.48 75.90
N VAL A 357 -15.17 55.78 75.97
CA VAL A 357 -14.66 56.69 76.96
C VAL A 357 -15.73 56.77 78.12
N SER A 358 -15.35 56.36 79.31
CA SER A 358 -16.18 56.45 80.46
C SER A 358 -15.74 57.63 81.31
N TYR A 359 -16.67 58.35 81.89
CA TYR A 359 -16.41 59.56 82.80
C TYR A 359 -16.60 59.17 84.27
N ASN A 360 -15.66 59.68 85.07
CA ASN A 360 -15.68 59.52 86.53
C ASN A 360 -15.84 60.89 87.16
N ALA A 361 -16.81 61.07 88.08
CA ALA A 361 -17.06 62.31 88.80
C ALA A 361 -15.94 62.71 89.75
N ASN A 362 -15.00 61.82 90.06
CA ASN A 362 -13.87 62.00 90.93
C ASN A 362 -14.25 62.73 92.23
N GLY A 363 -15.26 62.31 92.93
CA GLY A 363 -15.82 62.85 94.19
C GLY A 363 -16.96 63.83 94.01
N GLY A 364 -17.34 64.26 92.80
CA GLY A 364 -18.56 64.95 92.48
C GLY A 364 -19.79 64.06 92.40
N SER A 365 -20.95 64.62 92.09
CA SER A 365 -22.17 63.90 91.96
C SER A 365 -22.69 63.98 90.51
N GLY A 366 -23.62 63.00 90.15
CA GLY A 366 -24.22 62.87 88.85
C GLY A 366 -23.65 61.70 88.03
N THR A 367 -24.24 61.44 86.86
CA THR A 367 -23.80 60.42 85.92
C THR A 367 -23.67 60.99 84.49
N MET A 368 -22.67 60.54 83.76
CA MET A 368 -22.53 60.86 82.31
C MET A 368 -22.60 59.60 81.51
N ASN A 369 -23.23 59.69 80.36
CA ASN A 369 -23.23 58.61 79.40
C ASN A 369 -21.82 58.44 78.75
N LYS A 370 -21.46 57.18 78.52
CA LYS A 370 -20.16 56.88 77.81
C LYS A 370 -20.18 57.44 76.38
N THR A 371 -19.06 57.95 75.94
CA THR A 371 -18.85 58.37 74.55
C THR A 371 -18.18 57.22 73.78
N THR A 372 -18.77 56.81 72.67
CA THR A 372 -18.14 55.84 71.75
C THR A 372 -17.30 56.60 70.71
N CYS A 373 -16.03 56.31 70.68
CA CYS A 373 -15.08 56.87 69.71
C CYS A 373 -14.65 55.79 68.72
N THR A 374 -14.51 56.16 67.46
CA THR A 374 -13.99 55.30 66.39
C THR A 374 -12.53 55.58 66.21
N TYR A 375 -11.72 54.52 66.09
CA TYR A 375 -10.28 54.67 65.84
C TYR A 375 -10.03 55.49 64.58
N ASP A 376 -8.98 56.33 64.60
CA ASP A 376 -8.54 57.20 63.48
C ASP A 376 -9.59 58.25 63.03
N THR A 377 -10.55 58.52 63.91
CA THR A 377 -11.57 59.55 63.68
C THR A 377 -11.62 60.51 64.89
N ASN A 378 -11.73 61.81 64.63
CA ASN A 378 -11.90 62.75 65.69
C ASN A 378 -13.12 62.43 66.52
N CYS A 379 -12.89 62.39 67.82
CA CYS A 379 -13.96 62.04 68.79
C CYS A 379 -14.21 63.26 69.72
N THR A 380 -15.46 63.76 69.67
CA THR A 380 -15.85 64.86 70.57
C THR A 380 -16.31 64.25 71.89
N LEU A 381 -15.64 64.58 72.97
CA LEU A 381 -16.05 64.15 74.33
C LEU A 381 -17.33 64.87 74.75
N ALA A 382 -18.15 64.19 75.53
CA ALA A 382 -19.32 64.82 76.13
C ALA A 382 -18.98 65.95 77.06
N ALA A 383 -19.71 67.06 77.02
CA ALA A 383 -19.56 68.15 77.99
C ALA A 383 -19.77 67.71 79.45
N ASN A 384 -18.99 68.26 80.39
CA ASN A 384 -19.14 67.87 81.83
C ASN A 384 -20.53 68.21 82.36
N SER A 385 -21.22 67.21 82.89
CA SER A 385 -22.49 67.37 83.60
C SER A 385 -22.45 66.91 85.05
N PHE A 386 -21.28 66.65 85.61
CA PHE A 386 -21.09 66.35 87.00
C PHE A 386 -21.14 67.65 87.82
N THR A 387 -21.72 67.59 89.00
CA THR A 387 -21.82 68.69 89.98
C THR A 387 -21.01 68.44 91.20
#